data_d6d7f3a621904fc5867be5a981d9aff2
#
_entry.id   d6d7f3a621904fc5867be5a981d9aff2
#
_cell.length_a   1.000
_cell.length_b   1.000
_cell.length_c   1.000
_cell.angle_alpha   90.00
_cell.angle_beta   90.00
_cell.angle_gamma   90.00
#
_symmetry.space_group_name_H-M   'P 1'
#
loop_
_entity.id
_entity.type
_entity.pdbx_description
1 polymer ?
#
loop_
_entity_poly.entity_id
_entity_poly.type
_entity_poly.pdbx_seq_one_letter_code
_entity_poly.pdbx_strand_id
1 'polypeptide(L)'
;MQPHITYRHMPHSPVMDERIRELTDKLLNIHPRITSCHVIVDELDRHKEQGRIFEVRLDVKAPRAEIVANHQRHEDPYVAMRDAFDAVIRQLTETVDKQRGETKTHREERGDNSRP
;
A
#
# COMPACT_ATOMS: atom_id res chain seq x y z
N MET A 1 -1.55 5.81 -14.00
CA MET A 1 -0.53 4.79 -13.69
C MET A 1 -1.20 3.44 -13.51
N GLN A 2 -0.59 2.39 -14.04
CA GLN A 2 -1.12 1.05 -13.93
C GLN A 2 -0.35 0.28 -12.87
N PRO A 3 -1.02 -0.49 -12.02
CA PRO A 3 -0.30 -1.34 -11.07
C PRO A 3 0.39 -2.48 -11.79
N HIS A 4 1.57 -2.85 -11.29
CA HIS A 4 2.24 -4.06 -11.72
C HIS A 4 1.76 -5.20 -10.82
N ILE A 5 1.19 -6.24 -11.39
CA ILE A 5 0.56 -7.33 -10.66
C ILE A 5 1.29 -8.64 -10.94
N THR A 6 1.73 -9.30 -9.89
CA THR A 6 2.42 -10.58 -9.98
C THR A 6 1.64 -11.62 -9.19
N TYR A 7 1.47 -12.80 -9.79
CA TYR A 7 0.86 -13.94 -9.11
C TYR A 7 1.93 -15.00 -8.89
N ARG A 8 1.97 -15.54 -7.68
CA ARG A 8 2.92 -16.61 -7.32
C ARG A 8 2.17 -17.84 -6.85
N HIS A 9 2.59 -19.00 -7.37
CA HIS A 9 2.03 -20.31 -6.99
C HIS A 9 0.53 -20.42 -7.28
N MET A 10 0.06 -19.60 -8.22
CA MET A 10 -1.33 -19.63 -8.66
C MET A 10 -1.41 -19.02 -10.06
N PRO A 11 -2.43 -19.36 -10.84
CA PRO A 11 -2.58 -18.80 -12.16
C PRO A 11 -3.00 -17.33 -12.10
N HIS A 12 -2.73 -16.62 -13.19
CA HIS A 12 -3.20 -15.26 -13.39
C HIS A 12 -4.74 -15.21 -13.25
N SER A 13 -5.22 -14.19 -12.57
CA SER A 13 -6.66 -14.01 -12.34
C SER A 13 -7.12 -12.65 -12.86
N PRO A 14 -7.85 -12.62 -13.99
CA PRO A 14 -8.40 -11.37 -14.51
C PRO A 14 -9.35 -10.67 -13.53
N VAL A 15 -10.09 -11.44 -12.74
CA VAL A 15 -11.02 -10.88 -11.75
C VAL A 15 -10.24 -10.18 -10.64
N MET A 16 -9.16 -10.79 -10.17
CA MET A 16 -8.30 -10.17 -9.17
C MET A 16 -7.60 -8.95 -9.73
N ASP A 17 -7.15 -9.00 -10.98
CA ASP A 17 -6.55 -7.84 -11.66
C ASP A 17 -7.49 -6.64 -11.60
N GLU A 18 -8.75 -6.87 -11.93
CA GLU A 18 -9.75 -5.81 -11.95
C GLU A 18 -9.94 -5.21 -10.56
N ARG A 19 -10.03 -6.07 -9.54
CA ARG A 19 -10.16 -5.60 -8.16
C ARG A 19 -8.95 -4.81 -7.70
N ILE A 20 -7.76 -5.28 -8.06
CA ILE A 20 -6.52 -4.56 -7.73
C ILE A 20 -6.47 -3.20 -8.41
N ARG A 21 -6.92 -3.10 -9.66
CA ARG A 21 -7.02 -1.81 -10.34
C ARG A 21 -7.97 -0.85 -9.65
N GLU A 22 -9.12 -1.34 -9.20
CA GLU A 22 -10.08 -0.53 -8.45
C GLU A 22 -9.46 0.00 -7.15
N LEU A 23 -8.77 -0.87 -6.41
CA LEU A 23 -8.10 -0.49 -5.17
C LEU A 23 -6.96 0.49 -5.43
N THR A 24 -6.23 0.32 -6.53
CA THR A 24 -5.17 1.23 -6.94
C THR A 24 -5.74 2.62 -7.27
N ASP A 25 -6.87 2.66 -7.97
CA ASP A 25 -7.53 3.93 -8.29
C ASP A 25 -7.95 4.68 -7.02
N LYS A 26 -8.48 3.97 -6.05
CA LYS A 26 -8.81 4.56 -4.75
C LYS A 26 -7.58 5.13 -4.06
N LEU A 27 -6.50 4.35 -4.06
CA LEU A 27 -5.23 4.78 -3.47
C LEU A 27 -4.72 6.04 -4.15
N LEU A 28 -4.77 6.09 -5.48
CA LEU A 28 -4.32 7.26 -6.26
C LEU A 28 -5.19 8.47 -6.04
N ASN A 29 -6.48 8.29 -5.77
CA ASN A 29 -7.37 9.40 -5.44
C ASN A 29 -6.97 10.04 -4.11
N ILE A 30 -6.51 9.22 -3.16
CA ILE A 30 -6.09 9.72 -1.85
C ILE A 30 -4.68 10.30 -1.93
N HIS A 31 -3.79 9.64 -2.66
CA HIS A 31 -2.38 10.01 -2.78
C HIS A 31 -1.98 10.08 -4.26
N PRO A 32 -2.28 11.18 -4.94
CA PRO A 32 -2.07 11.28 -6.40
C PRO A 32 -0.61 11.35 -6.81
N ARG A 33 0.32 11.54 -5.89
CA ARG A 33 1.75 11.62 -6.21
C ARG A 33 2.46 10.27 -6.28
N ILE A 34 1.76 9.19 -6.06
CA ILE A 34 2.33 7.86 -6.16
C ILE A 34 2.90 7.63 -7.57
N THR A 35 4.12 7.13 -7.65
CA THR A 35 4.82 6.92 -8.92
C THR A 35 4.82 5.46 -9.35
N SER A 36 4.70 4.52 -8.42
CA SER A 36 4.60 3.11 -8.77
C SER A 36 3.83 2.32 -7.72
N CYS A 37 3.23 1.23 -8.17
CA CYS A 37 2.47 0.33 -7.32
C CYS A 37 2.71 -1.10 -7.82
N HIS A 38 3.26 -1.95 -6.97
CA HIS A 38 3.48 -3.35 -7.29
C HIS A 38 2.74 -4.21 -6.29
N VAL A 39 1.89 -5.10 -6.80
CA VAL A 39 1.08 -6.01 -5.99
C VAL A 39 1.52 -7.44 -6.29
N ILE A 40 1.83 -8.19 -5.27
CA ILE A 40 2.17 -9.61 -5.40
C ILE A 40 1.12 -10.39 -4.63
N VAL A 41 0.43 -11.28 -5.34
CA VAL A 41 -0.55 -12.19 -4.76
C VAL A 41 0.06 -13.58 -4.78
N ASP A 42 0.22 -14.17 -3.62
CA ASP A 42 0.89 -15.46 -3.46
C ASP A 42 -0.05 -16.44 -2.76
N GLU A 43 -0.27 -17.58 -3.39
CA GLU A 43 -0.96 -18.68 -2.74
C GLU A 43 0.08 -19.49 -1.98
N LEU A 44 0.08 -19.38 -0.66
CA LEU A 44 1.09 -20.02 0.17
C LEU A 44 0.92 -21.52 0.21
N ASP A 45 2.03 -22.23 0.12
CA ASP A 45 2.05 -23.67 0.34
C ASP A 45 1.85 -23.94 1.83
N ARG A 46 0.93 -24.84 2.13
CA ARG A 46 0.61 -25.06 3.50
C ARG A 46 0.10 -26.45 3.75
N HIS A 47 -0.15 -26.70 5.02
CA HIS A 47 -0.70 -27.97 5.47
C HIS A 47 -2.15 -28.11 4.96
N LYS A 48 -2.47 -29.30 4.50
CA LYS A 48 -3.79 -29.60 3.94
C LYS A 48 -4.93 -29.29 4.89
N GLU A 49 -4.68 -29.38 6.19
CA GLU A 49 -5.69 -29.17 7.21
C GLU A 49 -6.10 -27.71 7.34
N GLN A 50 -5.26 -26.79 6.91
CA GLN A 50 -5.51 -25.36 7.06
C GLN A 50 -6.18 -24.73 5.85
N GLY A 51 -6.33 -25.48 4.75
CA GLY A 51 -6.88 -24.94 3.53
C GLY A 51 -5.92 -23.99 2.82
N ARG A 52 -6.48 -23.17 1.95
CA ARG A 52 -5.70 -22.24 1.13
C ARG A 52 -5.52 -20.93 1.90
N ILE A 53 -4.30 -20.41 1.89
CA ILE A 53 -3.98 -19.12 2.46
C ILE A 53 -3.30 -18.30 1.38
N PHE A 54 -3.72 -17.05 1.25
CA PHE A 54 -3.14 -16.11 0.31
C PHE A 54 -2.39 -15.02 1.08
N GLU A 55 -1.24 -14.64 0.55
CA GLU A 55 -0.48 -13.51 1.07
C GLU A 55 -0.44 -12.43 0.00
N VAL A 56 -0.72 -11.21 0.39
CA VAL A 56 -0.63 -10.07 -0.52
C VAL A 56 0.47 -9.15 -0.01
N ARG A 57 1.37 -8.82 -0.92
CA ARG A 57 2.39 -7.81 -0.70
C ARG A 57 2.12 -6.63 -1.62
N LEU A 58 2.18 -5.44 -1.06
CA LEU A 58 1.98 -4.20 -1.81
C LEU A 58 3.17 -3.28 -1.56
N ASP A 59 3.84 -2.88 -2.64
CA ASP A 59 4.96 -1.97 -2.61
C ASP A 59 4.57 -0.72 -3.39
N VAL A 60 4.56 0.43 -2.73
CA VAL A 60 4.13 1.70 -3.30
C VAL A 60 5.24 2.71 -3.13
N LYS A 61 5.56 3.39 -4.22
CA LYS A 61 6.57 4.46 -4.22
C LYS A 61 5.92 5.81 -4.48
N ALA A 62 6.33 6.78 -3.71
CA ALA A 62 5.95 8.18 -3.86
C ALA A 62 7.20 9.02 -3.64
N PRO A 63 7.19 10.33 -3.97
CA PRO A 63 8.36 11.16 -3.69
C PRO A 63 8.72 11.09 -2.21
N ARG A 64 9.98 10.78 -1.92
CA ARG A 64 10.53 10.68 -0.56
C ARG A 64 9.94 9.57 0.29
N ALA A 65 9.20 8.62 -0.30
CA ALA A 65 8.61 7.54 0.47
C ALA A 65 8.51 6.27 -0.34
N GLU A 66 8.80 5.18 0.31
CA GLU A 66 8.49 3.85 -0.20
C GLU A 66 7.82 3.11 0.95
N ILE A 67 6.60 2.66 0.69
CA ILE A 67 5.79 1.98 1.70
C ILE A 67 5.56 0.55 1.22
N VAL A 68 5.89 -0.41 2.07
CA VAL A 68 5.67 -1.81 1.79
C VAL A 68 4.76 -2.40 2.85
N ALA A 69 3.60 -2.91 2.42
CA ALA A 69 2.78 -3.76 3.25
C ALA A 69 3.02 -5.19 2.79
N ASN A 70 3.56 -6.01 3.67
CA ASN A 70 3.76 -7.41 3.37
C ASN A 70 3.12 -8.25 4.47
N HIS A 71 3.03 -9.58 4.24
CA HIS A 71 2.46 -10.49 5.22
C HIS A 71 0.97 -10.29 5.53
N GLN A 72 0.24 -9.62 4.64
CA GLN A 72 -1.22 -9.58 4.77
C GLN A 72 -1.77 -10.91 4.26
N ARG A 73 -2.18 -11.75 5.19
CA ARG A 73 -2.60 -13.13 4.90
C ARG A 73 -4.05 -13.34 5.23
N HIS A 74 -4.74 -14.09 4.38
CA HIS A 74 -6.13 -14.46 4.63
C HIS A 74 -6.50 -15.64 3.73
N GLU A 75 -7.51 -16.37 4.15
CA GLU A 75 -8.11 -17.42 3.32
C GLU A 75 -8.75 -16.83 2.06
N ASP A 76 -9.27 -15.63 2.16
CA ASP A 76 -9.87 -14.89 1.06
C ASP A 76 -8.85 -13.91 0.52
N PRO A 77 -8.38 -14.07 -0.74
CA PRO A 77 -7.38 -13.16 -1.30
C PRO A 77 -7.87 -11.72 -1.42
N TYR A 78 -9.18 -11.52 -1.58
CA TYR A 78 -9.76 -10.17 -1.67
C TYR A 78 -9.67 -9.43 -0.34
N VAL A 79 -9.83 -10.15 0.76
CA VAL A 79 -9.62 -9.58 2.10
C VAL A 79 -8.16 -9.21 2.30
N ALA A 80 -7.24 -10.10 1.92
CA ALA A 80 -5.81 -9.82 2.02
C ALA A 80 -5.42 -8.59 1.18
N MET A 81 -5.99 -8.45 -0.02
CA MET A 81 -5.77 -7.27 -0.87
C MET A 81 -6.25 -6.01 -0.20
N ARG A 82 -7.48 -6.01 0.30
CA ARG A 82 -8.06 -4.87 0.99
C ARG A 82 -7.18 -4.47 2.17
N ASP A 83 -6.77 -5.43 2.97
CA ASP A 83 -5.94 -5.17 4.15
C ASP A 83 -4.59 -4.57 3.75
N ALA A 84 -3.98 -5.05 2.66
CA ALA A 84 -2.72 -4.51 2.18
C ALA A 84 -2.86 -3.04 1.74
N PHE A 85 -3.90 -2.73 0.97
CA PHE A 85 -4.14 -1.36 0.53
C PHE A 85 -4.48 -0.45 1.70
N ASP A 86 -5.31 -0.90 2.64
CA ASP A 86 -5.63 -0.13 3.84
C ASP A 86 -4.38 0.16 4.67
N ALA A 87 -3.49 -0.81 4.80
CA ALA A 87 -2.24 -0.63 5.53
C ALA A 87 -1.34 0.42 4.87
N VAL A 88 -1.22 0.35 3.53
CA VAL A 88 -0.42 1.33 2.78
C VAL A 88 -1.02 2.72 2.87
N ILE A 89 -2.34 2.84 2.72
CA ILE A 89 -3.02 4.15 2.82
C ILE A 89 -2.74 4.76 4.18
N ARG A 90 -2.87 3.99 5.25
CA ARG A 90 -2.61 4.48 6.61
C ARG A 90 -1.16 4.92 6.77
N GLN A 91 -0.22 4.08 6.39
CA GLN A 91 1.20 4.38 6.53
C GLN A 91 1.62 5.58 5.70
N LEU A 92 1.13 5.67 4.47
CA LEU A 92 1.46 6.76 3.57
C LEU A 92 0.85 8.08 4.06
N THR A 93 -0.37 8.03 4.58
CA THR A 93 -1.01 9.21 5.17
C THR A 93 -0.22 9.70 6.38
N GLU A 94 0.21 8.81 7.26
CA GLU A 94 1.05 9.16 8.40
C GLU A 94 2.37 9.79 7.94
N THR A 95 3.00 9.22 6.92
CA THR A 95 4.26 9.73 6.37
C THR A 95 4.09 11.13 5.80
N VAL A 96 3.04 11.35 5.02
CA VAL A 96 2.74 12.67 4.43
C VAL A 96 2.46 13.69 5.53
N ASP A 97 1.66 13.33 6.51
CA ASP A 97 1.34 14.21 7.63
C ASP A 97 2.59 14.57 8.42
N LYS A 98 3.47 13.60 8.64
CA LYS A 98 4.73 13.84 9.33
C LYS A 98 5.62 14.79 8.53
N GLN A 99 5.73 14.62 7.22
CA GLN A 99 6.50 15.50 6.36
C GLN A 99 5.95 16.94 6.40
N ARG A 100 4.63 17.09 6.37
CA ARG A 100 3.98 18.39 6.51
C ARG A 100 4.26 18.99 7.88
N GLY A 101 4.17 18.17 8.92
CA GLY A 101 4.45 18.60 10.28
C GLY A 101 5.87 19.12 10.44
N GLU A 102 6.84 18.43 9.89
CA GLU A 102 8.23 18.85 9.93
C GLU A 102 8.43 20.18 9.20
N THR A 103 7.87 20.33 8.02
CA THR A 103 7.94 21.57 7.26
C THR A 103 7.29 22.71 8.02
N LYS A 104 6.12 22.47 8.59
CA LYS A 104 5.38 23.45 9.36
C LYS A 104 6.13 23.83 10.63
N THR A 105 6.72 22.86 11.30
CA THR A 105 7.52 23.10 12.50
C THR A 105 8.71 24.00 12.21
N HIS A 106 9.40 23.77 11.11
CA HIS A 106 10.50 24.65 10.69
C HIS A 106 10.05 26.07 10.45
N ARG A 107 8.90 26.26 9.83
CA ARG A 107 8.32 27.60 9.63
C ARG A 107 7.98 28.25 10.96
N GLU A 108 7.40 27.51 11.86
CA GLU A 108 7.03 28.01 13.18
C GLU A 108 8.27 28.40 13.99
N GLU A 109 9.32 27.62 13.92
CA GLU A 109 10.59 27.94 14.56
C GLU A 109 11.16 29.25 14.05
N ARG A 110 11.11 29.49 12.75
CA ARG A 110 11.55 30.77 12.17
C ARG A 110 10.65 31.91 12.62
N GLY A 111 9.35 31.66 12.71
CA GLY A 111 8.40 32.62 13.23
C GLY A 111 8.68 32.94 14.68
N ASP A 112 8.93 31.93 15.48
CA ASP A 112 9.27 32.10 16.89
C ASP A 112 10.56 32.88 17.08
N ASN A 113 11.54 32.64 16.24
CA ASN A 113 12.81 33.36 16.30
C ASN A 113 12.63 34.85 16.00
N SER A 114 11.61 35.21 15.28
CA SER A 114 11.29 36.60 14.96
C SER A 114 10.41 37.28 15.99
N ARG A 115 9.89 36.51 16.93
CA ARG A 115 9.05 37.07 18.01
C ARG A 115 9.93 37.57 19.14
N PRO A 116 9.54 38.68 19.74
CA PRO A 116 10.25 39.16 20.90
C PRO A 116 10.14 38.24 22.09
#